data_ca42b71e5998f933a8d227a3b36f239a
#
_entry.id   ca42b71e5998f933a8d227a3b36f239a
#
_cell.length_a   1.000
_cell.length_b   1.000
_cell.length_c   1.000
_cell.angle_alpha   90.00
_cell.angle_beta   90.00
_cell.angle_gamma   90.00
#
_symmetry.space_group_name_H-M   'P 1'
#
loop_
_entity.id
_entity.type
_entity.pdbx_description
1 polymer ?
#
loop_
_entity_poly.entity_id
_entity_poly.type
_entity_poly.pdbx_seq_one_letter_code
_entity_poly.pdbx_strand_id
1 'polypeptide(L)'
;MKQVVVRGPLITSSGYGEHSRQVFRWAKSKKDWNVSAQLTPWGNTTWLINPDYMNGLIGEIMQCSGPIERSNSDISFQIQLPNEWDPLLARFNVGVTAAVETDVCHPEWVTACNKMDYVIVPSEHTKQTILNSGEFQVPIEVIPEAYFDELAYEKIKEIDLNLKTDFNFLMIGTLTGNNPWNDRKNTYQTIKWFCETFKDNPGVGLVIKASSGRATTLDRMLTKRALTQVLSEVREGEYPRVNLLHGLMSGDEMSAVYREPSIKAYIGLTRGEGYGLPILEAATSAIPVIATNWSGHLDFMKLGKFISVDYRLQEIHETRIDNQIFMEKSRWAEPSEEHFKRRLKKFYEKPEPPQEWAKDL
;
A
#
# COMPACT_ATOMS: atom_id res chain seq x y z
N MET A 1 -15.85 -11.14 -30.06
CA MET A 1 -15.37 -10.72 -28.72
C MET A 1 -13.87 -10.62 -28.77
N LYS A 2 -13.28 -9.54 -28.20
CA LYS A 2 -11.82 -9.40 -28.08
C LYS A 2 -11.29 -10.38 -27.02
N GLN A 3 -10.18 -11.01 -27.32
CA GLN A 3 -9.48 -11.88 -26.36
C GLN A 3 -8.54 -11.03 -25.52
N VAL A 4 -8.82 -10.91 -24.23
CA VAL A 4 -8.08 -10.03 -23.32
C VAL A 4 -7.42 -10.83 -22.22
N VAL A 5 -6.14 -10.60 -21.99
CA VAL A 5 -5.35 -11.24 -20.94
C VAL A 5 -5.07 -10.24 -19.83
N VAL A 6 -5.41 -10.58 -18.60
CA VAL A 6 -4.96 -9.86 -17.41
C VAL A 6 -3.88 -10.69 -16.72
N ARG A 7 -2.65 -10.20 -16.75
CA ARG A 7 -1.49 -10.86 -16.16
C ARG A 7 -1.02 -10.11 -14.93
N GLY A 8 -0.87 -10.82 -13.83
CA GLY A 8 -0.40 -10.23 -12.58
C GLY A 8 -0.61 -11.14 -11.37
N PRO A 9 -0.28 -10.67 -10.17
CA PRO A 9 -0.42 -11.44 -8.93
C PRO A 9 -1.87 -11.45 -8.38
N LEU A 10 -2.85 -11.72 -9.24
CA LEU A 10 -4.28 -11.59 -8.99
C LEU A 10 -4.79 -12.29 -7.71
N ILE A 11 -4.15 -13.40 -7.32
CA ILE A 11 -4.54 -14.16 -6.12
C ILE A 11 -3.54 -13.99 -4.96
N THR A 12 -2.86 -12.85 -4.87
CA THR A 12 -1.98 -12.53 -3.73
C THR A 12 -2.55 -11.40 -2.88
N SER A 13 -2.29 -11.48 -1.56
CA SER A 13 -2.60 -10.40 -0.62
C SER A 13 -1.49 -9.34 -0.63
N SER A 14 -1.44 -8.55 -1.70
CA SER A 14 -0.46 -7.47 -1.91
C SER A 14 -1.11 -6.28 -2.63
N GLY A 15 -0.47 -5.10 -2.62
CA GLY A 15 -0.94 -3.94 -3.38
C GLY A 15 -1.04 -4.22 -4.88
N TYR A 16 -0.03 -4.86 -5.47
CA TYR A 16 -0.10 -5.30 -6.88
C TYR A 16 -1.19 -6.35 -7.12
N GLY A 17 -1.46 -7.23 -6.14
CA GLY A 17 -2.59 -8.16 -6.21
C GLY A 17 -3.93 -7.44 -6.21
N GLU A 18 -4.09 -6.42 -5.38
CA GLU A 18 -5.29 -5.57 -5.35
C GLU A 18 -5.48 -4.84 -6.68
N HIS A 19 -4.47 -4.15 -7.15
CA HIS A 19 -4.51 -3.47 -8.45
C HIS A 19 -4.83 -4.44 -9.61
N SER A 20 -4.24 -5.65 -9.60
CA SER A 20 -4.56 -6.69 -10.59
C SER A 20 -6.03 -7.10 -10.59
N ARG A 21 -6.62 -7.24 -9.40
CA ARG A 21 -8.06 -7.57 -9.24
C ARG A 21 -8.96 -6.42 -9.72
N GLN A 22 -8.59 -5.17 -9.48
CA GLN A 22 -9.32 -4.00 -9.99
C GLN A 22 -9.34 -3.99 -11.52
N VAL A 23 -8.19 -4.18 -12.16
CA VAL A 23 -8.09 -4.28 -13.63
C VAL A 23 -8.87 -5.47 -14.16
N PHE A 24 -8.82 -6.63 -13.50
CA PHE A 24 -9.57 -7.83 -13.90
C PHE A 24 -11.08 -7.58 -13.82
N ARG A 25 -11.61 -7.04 -12.71
CA ARG A 25 -13.04 -6.67 -12.56
C ARG A 25 -13.48 -5.70 -13.63
N TRP A 26 -12.69 -4.68 -13.89
CA TRP A 26 -12.97 -3.72 -14.96
C TRP A 26 -12.99 -4.39 -16.33
N ALA A 27 -12.02 -5.24 -16.67
CA ALA A 27 -12.00 -5.96 -17.93
C ALA A 27 -13.22 -6.88 -18.10
N LYS A 28 -13.59 -7.61 -17.04
CA LYS A 28 -14.79 -8.47 -17.00
C LYS A 28 -16.10 -7.70 -17.16
N SER A 29 -16.16 -6.43 -16.81
CA SER A 29 -17.35 -5.60 -17.00
C SER A 29 -17.65 -5.27 -18.49
N LYS A 30 -16.68 -5.51 -19.39
CA LYS A 30 -16.83 -5.22 -20.83
C LYS A 30 -17.51 -6.39 -21.53
N LYS A 31 -18.73 -6.18 -22.03
CA LYS A 31 -19.59 -7.22 -22.63
C LYS A 31 -19.00 -7.87 -23.88
N ASP A 32 -18.14 -7.17 -24.60
CA ASP A 32 -17.51 -7.61 -25.85
C ASP A 32 -16.11 -8.22 -25.64
N TRP A 33 -15.67 -8.39 -24.38
CA TRP A 33 -14.38 -8.97 -24.03
C TRP A 33 -14.54 -10.39 -23.47
N ASN A 34 -13.67 -11.28 -23.94
CA ASN A 34 -13.43 -12.58 -23.31
C ASN A 34 -12.12 -12.49 -22.51
N VAL A 35 -12.22 -12.51 -21.20
CA VAL A 35 -11.09 -12.23 -20.29
C VAL A 35 -10.52 -13.51 -19.75
N SER A 36 -9.21 -13.70 -19.95
CA SER A 36 -8.38 -14.75 -19.34
C SER A 36 -7.44 -14.15 -18.29
N ALA A 37 -7.12 -14.91 -17.26
CA ALA A 37 -6.18 -14.53 -16.22
C ALA A 37 -4.87 -15.31 -16.35
N GLN A 38 -3.73 -14.64 -16.28
CA GLN A 38 -2.41 -15.26 -16.14
C GLN A 38 -1.82 -14.92 -14.79
N LEU A 39 -1.81 -15.89 -13.89
CA LEU A 39 -1.37 -15.70 -12.51
C LEU A 39 0.16 -15.65 -12.41
N THR A 40 0.68 -14.68 -11.66
CA THR A 40 2.11 -14.57 -11.33
C THR A 40 2.30 -14.55 -9.81
N PRO A 41 3.44 -15.03 -9.29
CA PRO A 41 3.78 -14.87 -7.88
C PRO A 41 4.11 -13.41 -7.57
N TRP A 42 4.09 -13.04 -6.29
CA TRP A 42 4.52 -11.75 -5.81
C TRP A 42 5.22 -11.86 -4.46
N GLY A 43 6.53 -11.87 -4.46
CA GLY A 43 7.35 -11.88 -3.27
C GLY A 43 6.92 -12.91 -2.20
N ASN A 44 7.10 -12.56 -0.93
CA ASN A 44 6.65 -13.37 0.20
C ASN A 44 5.28 -12.89 0.69
N THR A 45 4.21 -13.26 -0.02
CA THR A 45 2.83 -12.85 0.28
C THR A 45 1.90 -14.03 0.52
N THR A 46 0.77 -13.80 1.19
CA THR A 46 -0.30 -14.79 1.32
C THR A 46 -1.01 -14.97 -0.01
N TRP A 47 -1.27 -16.22 -0.38
CA TRP A 47 -2.10 -16.56 -1.53
C TRP A 47 -3.56 -16.68 -1.10
N LEU A 48 -4.44 -16.06 -1.87
CA LEU A 48 -5.89 -16.10 -1.70
C LEU A 48 -6.41 -17.31 -2.48
N ILE A 49 -6.64 -18.42 -1.78
CA ILE A 49 -7.03 -19.70 -2.39
C ILE A 49 -8.48 -20.10 -2.12
N ASN A 50 -9.20 -19.33 -1.28
CA ASN A 50 -10.62 -19.57 -1.04
C ASN A 50 -11.44 -18.97 -2.20
N PRO A 51 -12.17 -19.79 -3.00
CA PRO A 51 -12.95 -19.30 -4.13
C PRO A 51 -14.04 -18.29 -3.75
N ASP A 52 -14.60 -18.41 -2.54
CA ASP A 52 -15.69 -17.55 -2.06
C ASP A 52 -15.18 -16.18 -1.57
N TYR A 53 -13.87 -16.01 -1.44
CA TYR A 53 -13.28 -14.75 -0.96
C TYR A 53 -13.58 -13.60 -1.93
N MET A 54 -13.78 -12.39 -1.37
CA MET A 54 -14.15 -11.18 -2.12
C MET A 54 -15.44 -11.39 -2.95
N ASN A 55 -16.48 -11.94 -2.32
CA ASN A 55 -17.78 -12.23 -2.96
C ASN A 55 -17.66 -13.11 -4.21
N GLY A 56 -16.77 -14.12 -4.18
CA GLY A 56 -16.55 -15.07 -5.26
C GLY A 56 -15.57 -14.62 -6.35
N LEU A 57 -14.99 -13.42 -6.24
CA LEU A 57 -14.04 -12.90 -7.23
C LEU A 57 -12.83 -13.81 -7.41
N ILE A 58 -12.28 -14.38 -6.30
CA ILE A 58 -11.13 -15.27 -6.38
C ILE A 58 -11.49 -16.54 -7.16
N GLY A 59 -12.68 -17.10 -6.96
CA GLY A 59 -13.19 -18.23 -7.74
C GLY A 59 -13.34 -17.90 -9.22
N GLU A 60 -13.86 -16.72 -9.56
CA GLU A 60 -13.96 -16.26 -10.94
C GLU A 60 -12.58 -16.12 -11.61
N ILE A 61 -11.61 -15.54 -10.92
CA ILE A 61 -10.23 -15.44 -11.41
C ILE A 61 -9.64 -16.83 -11.67
N MET A 62 -9.82 -17.78 -10.75
CA MET A 62 -9.35 -19.17 -10.91
C MET A 62 -9.98 -19.86 -12.13
N GLN A 63 -11.29 -19.65 -12.36
CA GLN A 63 -12.00 -20.20 -13.53
C GLN A 63 -11.51 -19.61 -14.85
N CYS A 64 -11.10 -18.33 -14.83
CA CYS A 64 -10.54 -17.65 -16.00
C CYS A 64 -9.04 -17.95 -16.21
N SER A 65 -8.40 -18.67 -15.28
CA SER A 65 -6.96 -18.97 -15.35
C SER A 65 -6.70 -20.19 -16.19
N GLY A 66 -5.70 -20.09 -17.07
CA GLY A 66 -5.30 -21.20 -17.94
C GLY A 66 -4.13 -20.84 -18.82
N PRO A 67 -3.72 -21.77 -19.71
CA PRO A 67 -2.72 -21.49 -20.73
C PRO A 67 -3.16 -20.35 -21.65
N ILE A 68 -2.26 -19.42 -21.92
CA ILE A 68 -2.51 -18.28 -22.79
C ILE A 68 -1.95 -18.56 -24.19
N GLU A 69 -2.82 -18.50 -25.18
CA GLU A 69 -2.42 -18.55 -26.58
C GLU A 69 -2.11 -17.15 -27.10
N ARG A 70 -0.82 -16.82 -27.19
CA ARG A 70 -0.32 -15.50 -27.60
C ARG A 70 -0.88 -15.05 -28.96
N SER A 71 -0.94 -15.97 -29.93
CA SER A 71 -1.42 -15.71 -31.30
C SER A 71 -2.89 -15.26 -31.35
N ASN A 72 -3.69 -15.63 -30.34
CA ASN A 72 -5.12 -15.34 -30.27
C ASN A 72 -5.47 -14.19 -29.33
N SER A 73 -4.47 -13.63 -28.60
CA SER A 73 -4.71 -12.54 -27.65
C SER A 73 -4.67 -11.17 -28.34
N ASP A 74 -5.74 -10.40 -28.22
CA ASP A 74 -5.86 -9.08 -28.82
C ASP A 74 -5.21 -8.00 -27.93
N ILE A 75 -5.46 -8.05 -26.61
CA ILE A 75 -4.99 -7.05 -25.65
C ILE A 75 -4.46 -7.77 -24.41
N SER A 76 -3.34 -7.30 -23.87
CA SER A 76 -2.88 -7.69 -22.52
C SER A 76 -2.79 -6.49 -21.60
N PHE A 77 -3.19 -6.68 -20.32
CA PHE A 77 -2.89 -5.81 -19.20
C PHE A 77 -1.94 -6.57 -18.27
N GLN A 78 -0.74 -6.04 -18.05
CA GLN A 78 0.30 -6.71 -17.29
C GLN A 78 0.66 -5.90 -16.05
N ILE A 79 0.12 -6.30 -14.89
CA ILE A 79 0.23 -5.57 -13.62
C ILE A 79 1.40 -6.14 -12.83
N GLN A 80 2.61 -5.66 -13.10
CA GLN A 80 3.89 -6.16 -12.58
C GLN A 80 4.95 -5.05 -12.58
N LEU A 81 6.18 -5.40 -12.18
CA LEU A 81 7.34 -4.53 -12.44
C LEU A 81 7.68 -4.53 -13.94
N PRO A 82 8.18 -3.43 -14.49
CA PRO A 82 8.42 -3.32 -15.93
C PRO A 82 9.32 -4.41 -16.53
N ASN A 83 10.33 -4.86 -15.79
CA ASN A 83 11.24 -5.92 -16.23
C ASN A 83 10.60 -7.33 -16.28
N GLU A 84 9.37 -7.48 -15.75
CA GLU A 84 8.63 -8.75 -15.77
C GLU A 84 7.59 -8.81 -16.91
N TRP A 85 7.40 -7.73 -17.67
CA TRP A 85 6.45 -7.68 -18.76
C TRP A 85 6.90 -8.48 -19.97
N ASP A 86 5.92 -9.05 -20.67
CA ASP A 86 6.10 -9.77 -21.93
C ASP A 86 5.48 -8.93 -23.08
N PRO A 87 6.28 -8.21 -23.87
CA PRO A 87 5.79 -7.36 -24.95
C PRO A 87 5.23 -8.15 -26.15
N LEU A 88 5.28 -9.48 -26.10
CA LEU A 88 4.74 -10.37 -27.14
C LEU A 88 3.54 -11.19 -26.65
N LEU A 89 2.95 -10.83 -25.49
CA LEU A 89 1.84 -11.58 -24.90
C LEU A 89 0.53 -11.44 -25.71
N ALA A 90 0.31 -10.30 -26.31
CA ALA A 90 -0.87 -9.99 -27.14
C ALA A 90 -0.48 -9.11 -28.34
N ARG A 91 -1.44 -8.81 -29.20
CA ARG A 91 -1.26 -7.86 -30.31
C ARG A 91 -1.07 -6.43 -29.84
N PHE A 92 -1.71 -6.06 -28.71
CA PHE A 92 -1.56 -4.76 -28.03
C PHE A 92 -1.28 -5.01 -26.54
N ASN A 93 -0.16 -4.50 -26.03
CA ASN A 93 0.34 -4.79 -24.70
C ASN A 93 0.37 -3.53 -23.84
N VAL A 94 -0.39 -3.54 -22.75
CA VAL A 94 -0.44 -2.46 -21.76
C VAL A 94 0.32 -2.88 -20.51
N GLY A 95 1.38 -2.17 -20.20
CA GLY A 95 2.10 -2.31 -18.94
C GLY A 95 1.42 -1.47 -17.84
N VAL A 96 1.19 -2.06 -16.68
CA VAL A 96 0.62 -1.38 -15.50
C VAL A 96 1.56 -1.55 -14.33
N THR A 97 2.05 -0.45 -13.76
CA THR A 97 3.04 -0.53 -12.69
C THR A 97 2.99 0.66 -11.73
N ALA A 98 3.19 0.38 -10.43
CA ALA A 98 3.48 1.39 -9.42
C ALA A 98 4.98 1.73 -9.32
N ALA A 99 5.80 1.13 -10.19
CA ALA A 99 7.26 1.24 -10.26
C ALA A 99 7.93 1.08 -8.89
N VAL A 100 8.74 2.06 -8.48
CA VAL A 100 9.46 2.09 -7.21
C VAL A 100 9.15 3.38 -6.46
N GLU A 101 9.27 3.32 -5.15
CA GLU A 101 8.89 4.42 -4.26
C GLU A 101 10.10 5.34 -3.93
N THR A 102 10.90 5.64 -4.97
CA THR A 102 12.02 6.60 -4.96
C THR A 102 11.83 7.60 -6.10
N ASP A 103 12.70 8.59 -6.22
CA ASP A 103 12.64 9.63 -7.26
C ASP A 103 13.12 9.18 -8.64
N VAL A 104 13.81 8.04 -8.73
CA VAL A 104 14.25 7.39 -9.97
C VAL A 104 14.15 5.86 -9.84
N CYS A 105 13.92 5.16 -10.96
CA CYS A 105 13.91 3.71 -11.05
C CYS A 105 15.10 3.17 -11.86
N HIS A 106 15.20 1.86 -11.97
CA HIS A 106 16.22 1.22 -12.79
C HIS A 106 16.07 1.62 -14.27
N PRO A 107 17.15 2.06 -14.98
CA PRO A 107 17.05 2.48 -16.39
C PRO A 107 16.52 1.39 -17.33
N GLU A 108 16.79 0.10 -17.04
CA GLU A 108 16.22 -1.01 -17.81
C GLU A 108 14.68 -1.07 -17.72
N TRP A 109 14.09 -0.51 -16.67
CA TRP A 109 12.62 -0.42 -16.57
C TRP A 109 12.06 0.54 -17.62
N VAL A 110 12.75 1.65 -17.89
CA VAL A 110 12.38 2.57 -18.99
C VAL A 110 12.49 1.86 -20.33
N THR A 111 13.58 1.08 -20.53
CA THR A 111 13.74 0.23 -21.73
C THR A 111 12.61 -0.80 -21.86
N ALA A 112 12.17 -1.41 -20.78
CA ALA A 112 11.06 -2.35 -20.78
C ALA A 112 9.71 -1.64 -21.08
N CYS A 113 9.49 -0.46 -20.51
CA CYS A 113 8.33 0.38 -20.82
C CYS A 113 8.25 0.68 -22.33
N ASN A 114 9.37 1.06 -22.95
CA ASN A 114 9.44 1.40 -24.37
C ASN A 114 9.19 0.19 -25.31
N LYS A 115 9.10 -1.03 -24.79
CA LYS A 115 8.70 -2.21 -25.57
C LYS A 115 7.20 -2.49 -25.51
N MET A 116 6.46 -1.78 -24.66
CA MET A 116 5.00 -1.89 -24.56
C MET A 116 4.34 -0.92 -25.53
N ASP A 117 3.06 -1.14 -25.86
CA ASP A 117 2.29 -0.20 -26.68
C ASP A 117 1.75 0.96 -25.84
N TYR A 118 1.54 0.73 -24.54
CA TYR A 118 0.99 1.71 -23.61
C TYR A 118 1.43 1.41 -22.18
N VAL A 119 1.60 2.45 -21.36
CA VAL A 119 1.94 2.31 -19.93
C VAL A 119 0.93 3.06 -19.07
N ILE A 120 0.45 2.40 -18.03
CA ILE A 120 -0.43 2.97 -17.00
C ILE A 120 0.30 2.95 -15.66
N VAL A 121 0.20 4.06 -14.95
CA VAL A 121 0.76 4.23 -13.60
C VAL A 121 -0.29 4.81 -12.65
N PRO A 122 -0.24 4.54 -11.33
CA PRO A 122 -1.30 4.95 -10.42
C PRO A 122 -1.21 6.40 -9.96
N SER A 123 -0.07 7.08 -10.17
CA SER A 123 0.15 8.44 -9.67
C SER A 123 1.11 9.26 -10.53
N GLU A 124 1.01 10.57 -10.43
CA GLU A 124 1.98 11.49 -11.04
C GLU A 124 3.40 11.28 -10.51
N HIS A 125 3.54 10.91 -9.22
CA HIS A 125 4.83 10.55 -8.66
C HIS A 125 5.47 9.38 -9.41
N THR A 126 4.74 8.28 -9.60
CA THR A 126 5.23 7.11 -10.34
C THR A 126 5.58 7.47 -11.78
N LYS A 127 4.76 8.30 -12.44
CA LYS A 127 5.04 8.80 -13.80
C LYS A 127 6.36 9.57 -13.84
N GLN A 128 6.57 10.50 -12.92
CA GLN A 128 7.79 11.30 -12.87
C GLN A 128 9.02 10.43 -12.54
N THR A 129 8.89 9.45 -11.65
CA THR A 129 9.97 8.49 -11.34
C THR A 129 10.46 7.77 -12.61
N ILE A 130 9.54 7.31 -13.45
CA ILE A 130 9.90 6.65 -14.73
C ILE A 130 10.54 7.65 -15.70
N LEU A 131 9.93 8.83 -15.87
CA LEU A 131 10.43 9.86 -16.80
C LEU A 131 11.79 10.42 -16.39
N ASN A 132 12.10 10.47 -15.09
CA ASN A 132 13.41 10.92 -14.59
C ASN A 132 14.52 9.89 -14.82
N SER A 133 14.18 8.64 -15.17
CA SER A 133 15.13 7.51 -15.20
C SER A 133 15.66 7.17 -16.59
N GLY A 134 15.15 7.82 -17.65
CA GLY A 134 15.61 7.61 -19.01
C GLY A 134 14.71 8.20 -20.07
N GLU A 135 15.07 7.98 -21.34
CA GLU A 135 14.29 8.45 -22.48
C GLU A 135 13.04 7.58 -22.68
N PHE A 136 11.88 8.19 -22.51
CA PHE A 136 10.58 7.52 -22.57
C PHE A 136 9.88 7.86 -23.91
N GLN A 137 9.39 6.84 -24.63
CA GLN A 137 8.95 6.98 -26.02
C GLN A 137 7.50 6.56 -26.29
N VAL A 138 6.85 5.85 -25.35
CA VAL A 138 5.48 5.35 -25.51
C VAL A 138 4.48 6.19 -24.71
N PRO A 139 3.17 6.13 -25.01
CA PRO A 139 2.19 6.81 -24.18
C PRO A 139 2.22 6.32 -22.73
N ILE A 140 2.19 7.25 -21.77
CA ILE A 140 2.08 6.98 -20.33
C ILE A 140 0.95 7.79 -19.74
N GLU A 141 0.03 7.12 -19.06
CA GLU A 141 -1.14 7.75 -18.44
C GLU A 141 -1.23 7.43 -16.96
N VAL A 142 -1.69 8.40 -16.18
CA VAL A 142 -1.99 8.22 -14.77
C VAL A 142 -3.44 7.80 -14.62
N ILE A 143 -3.66 6.57 -14.15
CA ILE A 143 -4.97 6.04 -13.81
C ILE A 143 -4.92 5.57 -12.35
N PRO A 144 -5.61 6.28 -11.43
CA PRO A 144 -5.59 5.96 -10.01
C PRO A 144 -6.11 4.55 -9.71
N GLU A 145 -5.57 3.94 -8.64
CA GLU A 145 -6.16 2.74 -8.05
C GLU A 145 -7.45 3.09 -7.30
N ALA A 146 -8.35 2.13 -7.16
CA ALA A 146 -9.57 2.28 -6.38
C ALA A 146 -9.40 1.73 -4.95
N TYR A 147 -10.26 2.14 -4.04
CA TYR A 147 -10.45 1.49 -2.74
C TYR A 147 -11.41 0.29 -2.89
N PHE A 148 -11.43 -0.61 -1.90
CA PHE A 148 -12.33 -1.75 -1.92
C PHE A 148 -13.78 -1.36 -1.54
N ASP A 149 -14.76 -2.05 -2.15
CA ASP A 149 -16.18 -1.67 -2.12
C ASP A 149 -16.76 -1.56 -0.71
N GLU A 150 -16.30 -2.39 0.23
CA GLU A 150 -16.80 -2.45 1.61
C GLU A 150 -16.53 -1.16 2.41
N LEU A 151 -15.60 -0.31 1.96
CA LEU A 151 -15.41 1.01 2.57
C LEU A 151 -16.55 1.98 2.26
N ALA A 152 -17.28 1.76 1.16
CA ALA A 152 -18.44 2.56 0.78
C ALA A 152 -19.75 2.07 1.42
N TYR A 153 -19.78 0.89 2.09
CA TYR A 153 -20.99 0.37 2.69
C TYR A 153 -21.42 1.20 3.92
N GLU A 154 -22.70 1.53 4.00
CA GLU A 154 -23.28 2.22 5.17
C GLU A 154 -23.26 1.32 6.40
N LYS A 155 -23.61 0.04 6.22
CA LYS A 155 -23.62 -0.96 7.30
C LYS A 155 -22.26 -1.60 7.45
N ILE A 156 -21.64 -1.38 8.61
CA ILE A 156 -20.33 -1.91 8.97
C ILE A 156 -20.48 -3.16 9.81
N LYS A 157 -19.60 -4.14 9.62
CA LYS A 157 -19.45 -5.28 10.50
C LYS A 157 -18.98 -4.80 11.87
N GLU A 158 -19.58 -5.27 12.94
CA GLU A 158 -19.05 -5.02 14.29
C GLU A 158 -17.78 -5.84 14.50
N ILE A 159 -16.77 -5.23 15.06
CA ILE A 159 -15.50 -5.86 15.42
C ILE A 159 -15.08 -5.42 16.82
N ASP A 160 -14.72 -6.37 17.67
CA ASP A 160 -14.12 -6.07 18.97
C ASP A 160 -12.59 -6.25 18.87
N LEU A 161 -11.88 -5.16 18.86
CA LEU A 161 -10.41 -5.13 18.87
C LEU A 161 -9.83 -5.31 20.29
N ASN A 162 -10.69 -5.39 21.33
CA ASN A 162 -10.31 -5.52 22.73
C ASN A 162 -9.24 -4.50 23.16
N LEU A 163 -9.38 -3.27 22.68
CA LEU A 163 -8.50 -2.17 23.01
C LEU A 163 -8.73 -1.68 24.43
N LYS A 164 -7.68 -1.29 25.11
CA LYS A 164 -7.73 -0.80 26.51
C LYS A 164 -7.64 0.72 26.60
N THR A 165 -7.70 1.40 25.46
CA THR A 165 -7.60 2.85 25.31
C THR A 165 -8.67 3.35 24.35
N ASP A 166 -9.24 4.51 24.64
CA ASP A 166 -10.31 5.14 23.83
C ASP A 166 -9.77 6.12 22.79
N PHE A 167 -8.47 6.38 22.82
CA PHE A 167 -7.79 7.23 21.84
C PHE A 167 -6.64 6.47 21.20
N ASN A 168 -6.92 5.85 20.06
CA ASN A 168 -5.93 5.06 19.35
C ASN A 168 -5.59 5.65 17.99
N PHE A 169 -4.34 5.43 17.58
CA PHE A 169 -3.89 5.67 16.21
C PHE A 169 -3.75 4.31 15.51
N LEU A 170 -4.07 4.28 14.22
CA LEU A 170 -3.90 3.10 13.37
C LEU A 170 -2.70 3.27 12.45
N MET A 171 -1.92 2.22 12.30
CA MET A 171 -0.83 2.14 11.33
C MET A 171 -0.88 0.79 10.62
N ILE A 172 -0.68 0.78 9.30
CA ILE A 172 -0.63 -0.44 8.50
C ILE A 172 0.73 -0.52 7.80
N GLY A 173 1.41 -1.66 7.97
CA GLY A 173 2.74 -1.84 7.39
C GLY A 173 3.26 -3.26 7.48
N THR A 174 4.53 -3.43 7.15
CA THR A 174 5.28 -4.67 7.32
C THR A 174 6.35 -4.50 8.38
N LEU A 175 6.51 -5.51 9.23
CA LEU A 175 7.61 -5.58 10.19
C LEU A 175 8.64 -6.57 9.64
N THR A 176 9.61 -6.06 8.89
CA THR A 176 10.64 -6.85 8.21
C THR A 176 11.96 -6.93 8.99
N GLY A 177 11.99 -6.40 10.19
CA GLY A 177 13.17 -6.35 11.05
C GLY A 177 13.27 -5.04 11.80
N ASN A 178 14.38 -4.84 12.49
CA ASN A 178 14.68 -3.66 13.31
C ASN A 178 15.77 -2.77 12.69
N ASN A 179 16.06 -2.90 11.39
CA ASN A 179 16.92 -1.96 10.69
C ASN A 179 16.10 -0.77 10.17
N PRO A 180 16.11 0.39 10.87
CA PRO A 180 15.30 1.54 10.51
C PRO A 180 15.69 2.14 9.14
N TRP A 181 16.90 1.88 8.68
CA TRP A 181 17.42 2.45 7.41
C TRP A 181 16.90 1.72 6.17
N ASN A 182 16.49 0.45 6.31
CA ASN A 182 15.96 -0.36 5.22
C ASN A 182 14.43 -0.29 5.10
N ASP A 183 13.77 0.30 6.06
CA ASP A 183 12.32 0.27 6.21
C ASP A 183 11.66 1.41 5.42
N ARG A 184 11.22 1.11 4.19
CA ARG A 184 10.48 2.06 3.37
C ARG A 184 9.20 2.55 4.05
N LYS A 185 8.50 1.67 4.76
CA LYS A 185 7.28 2.02 5.50
C LYS A 185 7.56 2.84 6.76
N ASN A 186 8.84 2.98 7.12
CA ASN A 186 9.31 3.73 8.28
C ASN A 186 8.65 3.32 9.60
N THR A 187 8.36 2.02 9.71
CA THR A 187 7.59 1.43 10.82
C THR A 187 8.34 1.58 12.15
N TYR A 188 9.65 1.28 12.14
CA TYR A 188 10.50 1.38 13.34
C TYR A 188 10.50 2.80 13.92
N GLN A 189 10.81 3.81 13.10
CA GLN A 189 10.86 5.20 13.56
C GLN A 189 9.48 5.71 13.97
N THR A 190 8.43 5.31 13.27
CA THR A 190 7.05 5.67 13.62
C THR A 190 6.70 5.16 15.01
N ILE A 191 7.01 3.90 15.33
CA ILE A 191 6.78 3.31 16.66
C ILE A 191 7.61 4.05 17.71
N LYS A 192 8.91 4.29 17.44
CA LYS A 192 9.82 5.01 18.34
C LYS A 192 9.30 6.39 18.69
N TRP A 193 9.04 7.21 17.68
CA TRP A 193 8.59 8.59 17.87
C TRP A 193 7.21 8.68 18.50
N PHE A 194 6.35 7.70 18.23
CA PHE A 194 5.05 7.59 18.90
C PHE A 194 5.23 7.30 20.40
N CYS A 195 6.06 6.31 20.75
CA CYS A 195 6.34 5.95 22.15
C CYS A 195 6.96 7.12 22.93
N GLU A 196 7.91 7.83 22.31
CA GLU A 196 8.53 9.01 22.92
C GLU A 196 7.56 10.17 23.09
N THR A 197 6.64 10.37 22.13
CA THR A 197 5.64 11.45 22.17
C THR A 197 4.64 11.27 23.30
N PHE A 198 4.20 10.03 23.53
CA PHE A 198 3.17 9.68 24.51
C PHE A 198 3.72 8.87 25.70
N LYS A 199 5.02 9.05 25.99
CA LYS A 199 5.66 8.41 27.15
C LYS A 199 4.78 8.63 28.40
N ASP A 200 4.59 7.53 29.15
CA ASP A 200 3.79 7.50 30.40
C ASP A 200 2.29 7.86 30.26
N ASN A 201 1.76 7.98 29.04
CA ASN A 201 0.34 8.26 28.83
C ASN A 201 -0.48 6.96 28.70
N PRO A 202 -1.30 6.60 29.72
CA PRO A 202 -2.12 5.38 29.68
C PRO A 202 -3.38 5.53 28.80
N GLY A 203 -3.77 6.74 28.43
CA GLY A 203 -4.99 7.03 27.66
C GLY A 203 -4.81 6.88 26.14
N VAL A 204 -3.58 6.68 25.65
CA VAL A 204 -3.27 6.63 24.21
C VAL A 204 -2.75 5.26 23.80
N GLY A 205 -3.19 4.80 22.63
CA GLY A 205 -2.74 3.55 22.04
C GLY A 205 -2.33 3.67 20.57
N LEU A 206 -1.47 2.74 20.13
CA LEU A 206 -1.14 2.51 18.73
C LEU A 206 -1.61 1.11 18.34
N VAL A 207 -2.43 1.02 17.31
CA VAL A 207 -2.86 -0.23 16.70
C VAL A 207 -2.04 -0.43 15.42
N ILE A 208 -1.27 -1.50 15.36
CA ILE A 208 -0.40 -1.83 14.23
C ILE A 208 -0.98 -3.04 13.51
N LYS A 209 -1.51 -2.84 12.31
CA LYS A 209 -1.89 -3.93 11.42
C LYS A 209 -0.66 -4.30 10.58
N ALA A 210 -0.03 -5.41 10.96
CA ALA A 210 1.24 -5.81 10.34
C ALA A 210 1.40 -7.32 10.21
N SER A 211 2.26 -7.72 9.26
CA SER A 211 2.79 -9.07 9.09
C SER A 211 4.25 -8.98 8.63
N SER A 212 4.95 -10.11 8.65
CA SER A 212 6.26 -10.24 8.03
C SER A 212 6.17 -10.78 6.59
N GLY A 213 4.96 -10.81 6.02
CA GLY A 213 4.65 -11.20 4.65
C GLY A 213 3.47 -12.15 4.51
N ARG A 214 3.19 -13.01 5.48
CA ARG A 214 2.12 -14.04 5.40
C ARG A 214 1.17 -13.97 6.58
N ALA A 215 -0.06 -14.48 6.37
CA ALA A 215 -1.11 -14.55 7.39
C ALA A 215 -1.11 -15.92 8.11
N THR A 216 0.06 -16.47 8.46
CA THR A 216 0.18 -17.76 9.14
C THR A 216 0.46 -17.58 10.63
N THR A 217 0.23 -18.65 11.42
CA THR A 217 0.56 -18.66 12.86
C THR A 217 2.05 -18.44 13.10
N LEU A 218 2.93 -19.01 12.26
CA LEU A 218 4.37 -18.79 12.34
C LEU A 218 4.73 -17.34 12.07
N ASP A 219 4.17 -16.74 11.02
CA ASP A 219 4.37 -15.32 10.71
C ASP A 219 3.90 -14.41 11.87
N ARG A 220 2.75 -14.75 12.49
CA ARG A 220 2.27 -14.04 13.68
C ARG A 220 3.27 -14.08 14.83
N MET A 221 3.87 -15.24 15.08
CA MET A 221 4.90 -15.38 16.13
C MET A 221 6.13 -14.53 15.82
N LEU A 222 6.62 -14.56 14.58
CA LEU A 222 7.77 -13.77 14.12
C LEU A 222 7.48 -12.26 14.19
N THR A 223 6.33 -11.84 13.69
CA THR A 223 5.90 -10.43 13.73
C THR A 223 5.76 -9.93 15.18
N LYS A 224 5.16 -10.74 16.07
CA LYS A 224 5.05 -10.41 17.49
C LYS A 224 6.42 -10.29 18.15
N ARG A 225 7.35 -11.20 17.83
CA ARG A 225 8.73 -11.17 18.35
C ARG A 225 9.45 -9.90 17.88
N ALA A 226 9.35 -9.56 16.59
CA ALA A 226 9.95 -8.35 16.03
C ALA A 226 9.39 -7.09 16.70
N LEU A 227 8.07 -7.00 16.85
CA LEU A 227 7.44 -5.88 17.55
C LEU A 227 7.87 -5.79 19.02
N THR A 228 7.94 -6.92 19.72
CA THR A 228 8.40 -6.96 21.12
C THR A 228 9.84 -6.45 21.23
N GLN A 229 10.71 -6.83 20.31
CA GLN A 229 12.08 -6.34 20.26
C GLN A 229 12.13 -4.83 20.05
N VAL A 230 11.41 -4.31 19.02
CA VAL A 230 11.33 -2.86 18.78
C VAL A 230 10.86 -2.13 20.04
N LEU A 231 9.80 -2.60 20.67
CA LEU A 231 9.26 -1.96 21.88
C LEU A 231 10.26 -1.98 23.05
N SER A 232 11.04 -3.04 23.20
CA SER A 232 12.09 -3.11 24.26
C SER A 232 13.22 -2.12 24.03
N GLU A 233 13.46 -1.70 22.79
CA GLU A 233 14.48 -0.71 22.42
C GLU A 233 13.99 0.74 22.54
N VAL A 234 12.68 0.99 22.29
CA VAL A 234 12.18 2.36 22.07
C VAL A 234 11.14 2.82 23.11
N ARG A 235 10.63 1.93 23.97
CA ARG A 235 9.61 2.26 24.96
C ARG A 235 10.10 1.94 26.39
N GLU A 236 10.12 2.93 27.22
CA GLU A 236 10.31 2.77 28.66
C GLU A 236 8.95 2.55 29.34
N GLY A 237 8.83 1.52 30.19
CA GLY A 237 7.60 1.20 30.91
C GLY A 237 6.49 0.57 30.06
N GLU A 238 5.23 0.70 30.52
CA GLU A 238 4.08 0.06 29.90
C GLU A 238 3.36 0.92 28.84
N TYR A 239 3.61 2.23 28.82
CA TYR A 239 2.86 3.18 28.01
C TYR A 239 3.75 3.90 26.99
N PRO A 240 3.14 4.37 25.86
CA PRO A 240 1.75 4.13 25.44
C PRO A 240 1.50 2.65 25.10
N ARG A 241 0.23 2.24 25.09
CA ARG A 241 -0.12 0.87 24.68
C ARG A 241 0.09 0.69 23.18
N VAL A 242 0.63 -0.50 22.81
CA VAL A 242 0.81 -0.87 21.39
C VAL A 242 0.17 -2.24 21.19
N ASN A 243 -0.76 -2.31 20.24
CA ASN A 243 -1.57 -3.48 19.92
C ASN A 243 -1.24 -3.98 18.52
N LEU A 244 -1.01 -5.29 18.36
CA LEU A 244 -0.76 -5.92 17.08
C LEU A 244 -2.04 -6.57 16.54
N LEU A 245 -2.48 -6.14 15.36
CA LEU A 245 -3.42 -6.88 14.52
C LEU A 245 -2.65 -7.65 13.47
N HIS A 246 -2.84 -8.97 13.44
CA HIS A 246 -2.14 -9.84 12.49
C HIS A 246 -3.12 -10.81 11.83
N GLY A 247 -2.87 -11.12 10.58
CA GLY A 247 -3.65 -12.07 9.80
C GLY A 247 -4.30 -11.44 8.58
N LEU A 248 -4.88 -12.29 7.74
CA LEU A 248 -5.71 -11.85 6.63
C LEU A 248 -7.05 -11.36 7.20
N MET A 249 -7.47 -10.19 6.79
CA MET A 249 -8.77 -9.61 7.12
C MET A 249 -9.55 -9.38 5.82
N SER A 250 -10.86 -9.63 5.88
CA SER A 250 -11.75 -9.31 4.76
C SER A 250 -11.95 -7.80 4.61
N GLY A 251 -12.52 -7.36 3.48
CA GLY A 251 -12.89 -5.97 3.27
C GLY A 251 -13.82 -5.43 4.38
N ASP A 252 -14.83 -6.22 4.78
CA ASP A 252 -15.71 -5.87 5.90
C ASP A 252 -14.96 -5.69 7.23
N GLU A 253 -14.01 -6.58 7.52
CA GLU A 253 -13.19 -6.49 8.73
C GLU A 253 -12.25 -5.30 8.69
N MET A 254 -11.63 -5.01 7.56
CA MET A 254 -10.79 -3.84 7.40
C MET A 254 -11.60 -2.54 7.46
N SER A 255 -12.79 -2.50 6.83
CA SER A 255 -13.72 -1.38 6.95
C SER A 255 -14.10 -1.11 8.41
N ALA A 256 -14.37 -2.19 9.18
CA ALA A 256 -14.66 -2.08 10.60
C ALA A 256 -13.47 -1.56 11.42
N VAL A 257 -12.23 -1.98 11.09
CA VAL A 257 -11.01 -1.47 11.76
C VAL A 257 -10.84 0.03 11.51
N TYR A 258 -10.98 0.50 10.27
CA TYR A 258 -10.86 1.94 9.96
C TYR A 258 -11.92 2.78 10.66
N ARG A 259 -13.13 2.24 10.86
CA ARG A 259 -14.28 2.94 11.44
C ARG A 259 -14.51 2.63 12.92
N GLU A 260 -13.59 1.91 13.57
CA GLU A 260 -13.64 1.64 15.00
C GLU A 260 -13.62 2.96 15.79
N PRO A 261 -14.64 3.27 16.62
CA PRO A 261 -14.77 4.57 17.27
C PRO A 261 -13.59 5.00 18.13
N SER A 262 -12.84 4.03 18.69
CA SER A 262 -11.63 4.31 19.47
C SER A 262 -10.41 4.64 18.61
N ILE A 263 -10.44 4.37 17.31
CA ILE A 263 -9.38 4.76 16.36
C ILE A 263 -9.67 6.19 15.87
N LYS A 264 -8.77 7.12 16.21
CA LYS A 264 -8.97 8.56 15.98
C LYS A 264 -8.23 9.10 14.76
N ALA A 265 -7.15 8.44 14.34
CA ALA A 265 -6.40 8.81 13.14
C ALA A 265 -5.58 7.64 12.59
N TYR A 266 -5.26 7.74 11.31
CA TYR A 266 -4.30 6.88 10.63
C TYR A 266 -2.92 7.56 10.56
N ILE A 267 -1.84 6.78 10.75
CA ILE A 267 -0.46 7.24 10.60
C ILE A 267 0.20 6.52 9.44
N GLY A 268 0.65 7.28 8.43
CA GLY A 268 1.36 6.81 7.25
C GLY A 268 2.67 7.57 7.02
N LEU A 269 3.68 7.39 7.88
CA LEU A 269 4.99 8.04 7.74
C LEU A 269 5.91 7.31 6.77
N THR A 270 5.38 6.84 5.69
CA THR A 270 6.14 6.14 4.65
C THR A 270 7.19 7.07 4.00
N ARG A 271 8.30 6.48 3.58
CA ARG A 271 9.35 7.16 2.82
C ARG A 271 9.02 7.29 1.34
N GLY A 272 8.00 6.58 0.87
CA GLY A 272 7.46 6.64 -0.49
C GLY A 272 6.38 5.61 -0.72
N GLU A 273 5.42 5.96 -1.57
CA GLU A 273 4.34 5.11 -2.05
C GLU A 273 4.18 5.32 -3.55
N GLY A 274 3.96 4.24 -4.30
CA GLY A 274 3.54 4.35 -5.69
C GLY A 274 2.15 4.96 -5.80
N TYR A 275 1.23 4.55 -4.90
CA TYR A 275 -0.10 5.13 -4.74
C TYR A 275 -0.47 5.32 -3.27
N GLY A 276 -0.42 4.26 -2.46
CA GLY A 276 -0.66 4.34 -1.03
C GLY A 276 -2.06 3.86 -0.63
N LEU A 277 -2.46 2.66 -1.05
CA LEU A 277 -3.79 2.08 -0.75
C LEU A 277 -4.21 2.20 0.72
N PRO A 278 -3.39 1.88 1.74
CA PRO A 278 -3.83 2.04 3.13
C PRO A 278 -4.13 3.49 3.54
N ILE A 279 -3.48 4.47 2.90
CA ILE A 279 -3.75 5.90 3.11
C ILE A 279 -5.07 6.28 2.44
N LEU A 280 -5.31 5.79 1.21
CA LEU A 280 -6.57 5.97 0.50
C LEU A 280 -7.75 5.37 1.29
N GLU A 281 -7.59 4.16 1.79
CA GLU A 281 -8.60 3.44 2.58
C GLU A 281 -8.95 4.21 3.87
N ALA A 282 -7.94 4.75 4.55
CA ALA A 282 -8.14 5.60 5.73
C ALA A 282 -8.89 6.89 5.38
N ALA A 283 -8.50 7.58 4.31
CA ALA A 283 -9.18 8.79 3.83
C ALA A 283 -10.64 8.51 3.44
N THR A 284 -10.89 7.45 2.67
CA THR A 284 -12.25 7.01 2.29
C THR A 284 -13.12 6.66 3.51
N SER A 285 -12.49 6.19 4.59
CA SER A 285 -13.18 5.90 5.86
C SER A 285 -13.46 7.13 6.72
N ALA A 286 -13.15 8.33 6.22
CA ALA A 286 -13.31 9.60 6.90
C ALA A 286 -12.59 9.69 8.25
N ILE A 287 -11.46 9.01 8.43
CA ILE A 287 -10.59 9.20 9.59
C ILE A 287 -9.44 10.15 9.26
N PRO A 288 -9.02 11.02 10.19
CA PRO A 288 -7.89 11.90 9.99
C PRO A 288 -6.62 11.14 9.59
N VAL A 289 -5.93 11.63 8.58
CA VAL A 289 -4.68 11.03 8.09
C VAL A 289 -3.50 11.91 8.47
N ILE A 290 -2.47 11.32 9.09
CA ILE A 290 -1.17 11.92 9.36
C ILE A 290 -0.17 11.24 8.43
N ALA A 291 0.34 11.94 7.42
CA ALA A 291 1.17 11.34 6.40
C ALA A 291 2.36 12.22 5.99
N THR A 292 3.42 11.58 5.48
CA THR A 292 4.55 12.28 4.86
C THR A 292 4.07 13.08 3.65
N ASN A 293 4.50 14.32 3.52
CA ASN A 293 4.07 15.21 2.42
C ASN A 293 4.85 14.95 1.13
N TRP A 294 4.97 13.67 0.72
CA TRP A 294 5.73 13.27 -0.47
C TRP A 294 5.24 11.93 -1.04
N SER A 295 5.25 11.79 -2.37
CA SER A 295 4.99 10.62 -3.20
C SER A 295 3.52 10.41 -3.62
N GLY A 296 3.20 9.23 -4.16
CA GLY A 296 1.98 8.97 -4.93
C GLY A 296 0.67 9.21 -4.21
N HIS A 297 0.62 9.06 -2.88
CA HIS A 297 -0.61 9.32 -2.12
C HIS A 297 -1.03 10.80 -2.11
N LEU A 298 -0.14 11.71 -2.51
CA LEU A 298 -0.49 13.13 -2.59
C LEU A 298 -1.48 13.45 -3.70
N ASP A 299 -1.61 12.57 -4.71
CA ASP A 299 -2.56 12.79 -5.80
C ASP A 299 -4.01 12.85 -5.30
N PHE A 300 -4.36 12.01 -4.32
CA PHE A 300 -5.69 12.07 -3.70
C PHE A 300 -5.73 12.88 -2.40
N MET A 301 -4.66 12.89 -1.59
CA MET A 301 -4.65 13.63 -0.33
C MET A 301 -4.72 15.16 -0.53
N LYS A 302 -4.30 15.67 -1.67
CA LYS A 302 -4.42 17.11 -2.02
C LYS A 302 -5.81 17.52 -2.48
N LEU A 303 -6.74 16.59 -2.66
CA LEU A 303 -8.15 16.89 -2.94
C LEU A 303 -8.84 17.51 -1.72
N GLY A 304 -8.32 17.30 -0.52
CA GLY A 304 -8.82 17.87 0.71
C GLY A 304 -7.69 18.30 1.67
N LYS A 305 -7.97 18.22 2.97
CA LYS A 305 -7.00 18.57 4.02
C LYS A 305 -6.59 17.33 4.82
N PHE A 306 -5.30 17.22 5.09
CA PHE A 306 -4.75 16.18 5.96
C PHE A 306 -3.63 16.74 6.87
N ILE A 307 -3.21 15.99 7.85
CA ILE A 307 -2.11 16.37 8.74
C ILE A 307 -0.79 15.99 8.06
N SER A 308 -0.26 16.92 7.28
CA SER A 308 1.01 16.72 6.57
C SER A 308 2.21 16.74 7.52
N VAL A 309 3.17 15.86 7.27
CA VAL A 309 4.47 15.82 7.94
C VAL A 309 5.56 16.21 6.95
N ASP A 310 6.36 17.21 7.31
CA ASP A 310 7.47 17.67 6.49
C ASP A 310 8.53 16.60 6.38
N TYR A 311 9.32 16.65 5.32
CA TYR A 311 10.35 15.68 4.98
C TYR A 311 11.57 16.37 4.37
N ARG A 312 12.66 15.62 4.27
CA ARG A 312 13.78 15.91 3.36
C ARG A 312 13.98 14.75 2.41
N LEU A 313 14.37 15.01 1.16
CA LEU A 313 14.82 13.94 0.28
C LEU A 313 16.22 13.51 0.72
N GLN A 314 16.39 12.21 0.89
CA GLN A 314 17.61 11.57 1.32
C GLN A 314 17.92 10.39 0.41
N GLU A 315 19.19 10.23 0.05
CA GLU A 315 19.65 9.02 -0.63
C GLU A 315 19.30 7.79 0.23
N ILE A 316 18.88 6.73 -0.44
CA ILE A 316 18.58 5.48 0.26
C ILE A 316 19.85 4.92 0.89
N HIS A 317 19.71 4.29 2.04
CA HIS A 317 20.83 3.72 2.76
C HIS A 317 21.45 2.54 1.97
N GLU A 318 22.78 2.40 2.02
CA GLU A 318 23.52 1.35 1.29
C GLU A 318 22.98 -0.06 1.53
N THR A 319 22.50 -0.36 2.74
CA THR A 319 21.91 -1.66 3.09
C THR A 319 20.58 -1.94 2.40
N ARG A 320 19.96 -0.95 1.73
CA ARG A 320 18.73 -1.10 0.96
C ARG A 320 18.99 -1.21 -0.55
N ILE A 321 20.14 -0.80 -1.00
CA ILE A 321 20.52 -0.84 -2.42
C ILE A 321 20.65 -2.30 -2.85
N ASP A 322 19.86 -2.69 -3.85
CA ASP A 322 19.92 -4.00 -4.48
C ASP A 322 20.26 -3.90 -5.99
N ASN A 323 20.29 -2.68 -6.54
CA ASN A 323 20.52 -2.39 -7.95
C ASN A 323 19.62 -3.15 -8.93
N GLN A 324 18.43 -3.53 -8.46
CA GLN A 324 17.35 -4.15 -9.25
C GLN A 324 16.07 -3.34 -9.12
N ILE A 325 15.66 -3.03 -7.87
CA ILE A 325 14.51 -2.22 -7.52
C ILE A 325 14.99 -0.87 -6.98
N PHE A 326 15.90 -0.91 -5.99
CA PHE A 326 16.43 0.27 -5.30
C PHE A 326 17.84 0.58 -5.78
N MET A 327 17.97 1.67 -6.55
CA MET A 327 19.20 2.07 -7.19
C MET A 327 20.08 2.92 -6.28
N GLU A 328 21.39 2.76 -6.43
CA GLU A 328 22.35 3.70 -5.84
C GLU A 328 22.01 5.14 -6.23
N LYS A 329 22.13 6.09 -5.29
CA LYS A 329 21.83 7.52 -5.44
C LYS A 329 20.34 7.85 -5.66
N SER A 330 19.44 6.85 -5.71
CA SER A 330 18.01 7.16 -5.65
C SER A 330 17.63 7.69 -4.27
N ARG A 331 16.60 8.53 -4.22
CA ARG A 331 16.19 9.22 -3.01
C ARG A 331 14.74 8.90 -2.66
N TRP A 332 14.47 8.91 -1.39
CA TRP A 332 13.13 8.87 -0.83
C TRP A 332 12.96 9.95 0.25
N ALA A 333 11.75 10.12 0.76
CA ALA A 333 11.49 11.06 1.84
C ALA A 333 11.95 10.51 3.19
N GLU A 334 12.69 11.30 3.95
CA GLU A 334 12.91 11.09 5.37
C GLU A 334 12.00 12.05 6.14
N PRO A 335 10.94 11.57 6.80
CA PRO A 335 9.99 12.41 7.54
C PRO A 335 10.67 13.12 8.71
N SER A 336 10.22 14.35 9.01
CA SER A 336 10.73 15.12 10.14
C SER A 336 10.16 14.59 11.45
N GLU A 337 11.05 14.06 12.31
CA GLU A 337 10.71 13.60 13.66
C GLU A 337 10.04 14.70 14.49
N GLU A 338 10.67 15.87 14.56
CA GLU A 338 10.17 17.00 15.34
C GLU A 338 8.77 17.43 14.86
N HIS A 339 8.60 17.54 13.53
CA HIS A 339 7.30 17.92 12.97
C HIS A 339 6.23 16.87 13.28
N PHE A 340 6.55 15.60 13.10
CA PHE A 340 5.61 14.50 13.41
C PHE A 340 5.18 14.52 14.88
N LYS A 341 6.14 14.55 15.82
CA LYS A 341 5.84 14.59 17.26
C LYS A 341 4.96 15.80 17.63
N ARG A 342 5.24 16.97 17.05
CA ARG A 342 4.43 18.18 17.24
C ARG A 342 3.01 18.01 16.70
N ARG A 343 2.86 17.39 15.49
CA ARG A 343 1.55 17.10 14.87
C ARG A 343 0.74 16.11 15.70
N LEU A 344 1.37 15.04 16.22
CA LEU A 344 0.71 14.08 17.09
C LEU A 344 0.15 14.73 18.37
N LYS A 345 0.99 15.50 19.08
CA LYS A 345 0.56 16.20 20.30
C LYS A 345 -0.60 17.16 20.01
N LYS A 346 -0.48 17.98 18.97
CA LYS A 346 -1.52 18.92 18.58
C LYS A 346 -2.84 18.20 18.23
N PHE A 347 -2.77 17.07 17.54
CA PHE A 347 -3.96 16.29 17.21
C PHE A 347 -4.59 15.68 18.46
N TYR A 348 -3.80 15.13 19.37
CA TYR A 348 -4.29 14.58 20.62
C TYR A 348 -4.99 15.62 21.50
N GLU A 349 -4.42 16.83 21.57
CA GLU A 349 -4.98 17.97 22.33
C GLU A 349 -6.25 18.55 21.70
N LYS A 350 -6.36 18.51 20.36
CA LYS A 350 -7.46 19.11 19.60
C LYS A 350 -7.78 18.31 18.34
N PRO A 351 -8.49 17.17 18.46
CA PRO A 351 -8.77 16.28 17.33
C PRO A 351 -9.89 16.77 16.40
N GLU A 352 -10.80 17.65 16.85
CA GLU A 352 -12.03 18.01 16.16
C GLU A 352 -11.78 18.62 14.76
N PRO A 353 -10.89 19.62 14.58
CA PRO A 353 -10.70 20.20 13.25
C PRO A 353 -10.21 19.20 12.20
N PRO A 354 -9.22 18.30 12.48
CA PRO A 354 -8.86 17.25 11.53
C PRO A 354 -9.97 16.23 11.29
N GLN A 355 -10.81 15.93 12.27
CA GLN A 355 -11.96 15.03 12.09
C GLN A 355 -13.02 15.64 11.17
N GLU A 356 -13.21 16.98 11.20
CA GLU A 356 -14.08 17.65 10.22
C GLU A 356 -13.47 17.62 8.82
N TRP A 357 -12.17 17.86 8.66
CA TRP A 357 -11.53 17.83 7.34
C TRP A 357 -11.58 16.43 6.70
N ALA A 358 -11.48 15.38 7.50
CA ALA A 358 -11.49 14.01 7.01
C ALA A 358 -12.84 13.60 6.40
N LYS A 359 -13.94 14.28 6.77
CA LYS A 359 -15.26 14.06 6.17
C LYS A 359 -15.39 14.65 4.77
N ASP A 360 -14.56 15.65 4.45
CA ASP A 360 -14.58 16.37 3.19
C ASP A 360 -13.52 15.87 2.20
N LEU A 361 -12.63 14.99 2.64
CA LEU A 361 -11.57 14.40 1.83
C LEU A 361 -12.07 13.17 1.06
#